data_45dc2e0e4dce5a006d2dbec9424d124f
#
_entry.id   45dc2e0e4dce5a006d2dbec9424d124f
#
_cell.length_a   1.000
_cell.length_b   1.000
_cell.length_c   1.000
_cell.angle_alpha   90.00
_cell.angle_beta   90.00
_cell.angle_gamma   90.00
#
_symmetry.space_group_name_H-M   'P 1'
#
loop_
_entity.id
_entity.type
_entity.pdbx_description
1 polymer ?
#
loop_
_entity_poly.entity_id
_entity_poly.type
_entity_poly.pdbx_seq_one_letter_code
_entity_poly.pdbx_strand_id
1 'polypeptide(L)'
;LKEKKNDLIEKEKELKEIIGETEIEETEILKGREIAEKEIEERLLKAYSKIRLTYKNNLSVVSIERDACGGCFSQIPPQRQLDVRLHLKIIACENCGRILVDHELGEHIREEFGVKQD
;
A
#
# COMPACT_ATOMS: atom_id res chain seq x y z
N LEU A 1 -8.69 -30.37 32.14
CA LEU A 1 -7.29 -30.37 31.63
C LEU A 1 -7.17 -30.94 30.22
N LYS A 2 -7.91 -32.01 29.89
CA LYS A 2 -7.89 -32.60 28.54
C LYS A 2 -8.57 -31.70 27.50
N GLU A 3 -9.68 -31.04 27.85
CA GLU A 3 -10.43 -30.12 26.98
C GLU A 3 -9.55 -28.93 26.57
N LYS A 4 -8.86 -28.31 27.51
CA LYS A 4 -7.96 -27.19 27.22
C LYS A 4 -6.76 -27.57 26.34
N LYS A 5 -6.31 -28.81 26.40
CA LYS A 5 -5.27 -29.31 25.48
C LYS A 5 -5.78 -29.53 24.07
N ASN A 6 -7.00 -30.02 23.93
CA ASN A 6 -7.64 -30.21 22.64
C ASN A 6 -7.90 -28.86 21.96
N ASP A 7 -8.44 -27.88 22.71
CA ASP A 7 -8.67 -26.51 22.23
C ASP A 7 -7.35 -25.85 21.75
N LEU A 8 -6.26 -26.10 22.46
CA LEU A 8 -4.95 -25.57 22.11
C LEU A 8 -4.43 -26.19 20.80
N ILE A 9 -4.60 -27.48 20.62
CA ILE A 9 -4.19 -28.20 19.40
C ILE A 9 -5.01 -27.74 18.19
N GLU A 10 -6.33 -27.55 18.36
CA GLU A 10 -7.18 -27.01 17.29
C GLU A 10 -6.77 -25.60 16.90
N LYS A 11 -6.52 -24.73 17.85
CA LYS A 11 -6.07 -23.34 17.59
C LYS A 11 -4.69 -23.29 16.96
N GLU A 12 -3.78 -24.15 17.34
CA GLU A 12 -2.47 -24.25 16.69
C GLU A 12 -2.59 -24.72 15.23
N LYS A 13 -3.53 -25.62 14.97
CA LYS A 13 -3.79 -26.13 13.62
C LYS A 13 -4.41 -25.05 12.71
N GLU A 14 -5.41 -24.34 13.22
CA GLU A 14 -6.01 -23.18 12.54
C GLU A 14 -4.98 -22.10 12.24
N LEU A 15 -4.12 -21.79 13.21
CA LEU A 15 -3.05 -20.81 13.06
C LEU A 15 -2.06 -21.21 11.96
N LYS A 16 -1.68 -22.48 11.88
CA LYS A 16 -0.78 -22.99 10.81
C LYS A 16 -1.43 -22.92 9.43
N GLU A 17 -2.72 -23.19 9.31
CA GLU A 17 -3.47 -23.06 8.06
C GLU A 17 -3.51 -21.60 7.59
N ILE A 18 -3.81 -20.66 8.50
CA ILE A 18 -3.82 -19.22 8.20
C ILE A 18 -2.43 -18.72 7.79
N ILE A 19 -1.38 -19.12 8.48
CA ILE A 19 -0.01 -18.77 8.13
C ILE A 19 0.36 -19.29 6.74
N GLY A 20 0.00 -20.53 6.42
CA GLY A 20 0.26 -21.13 5.11
C GLY A 20 -0.43 -20.38 3.96
N GLU A 21 -1.71 -20.04 4.12
CA GLU A 21 -2.46 -19.22 3.15
C GLU A 21 -1.87 -17.83 2.99
N THR A 22 -1.50 -17.18 4.09
CA THR A 22 -0.90 -15.84 4.09
C THR A 22 0.47 -15.83 3.39
N GLU A 23 1.29 -16.85 3.60
CA GLU A 23 2.59 -17.00 2.93
C GLU A 23 2.45 -17.16 1.41
N ILE A 24 1.45 -17.89 0.94
CA ILE A 24 1.15 -18.04 -0.49
C ILE A 24 0.74 -16.70 -1.10
N GLU A 25 -0.19 -15.99 -0.48
CA GLU A 25 -0.63 -14.66 -0.91
C GLU A 25 0.53 -13.66 -0.93
N GLU A 26 1.35 -13.64 0.11
CA GLU A 26 2.54 -12.79 0.21
C GLU A 26 3.54 -13.08 -0.91
N THR A 27 3.77 -14.34 -1.24
CA THR A 27 4.66 -14.74 -2.32
C THR A 27 4.17 -14.27 -3.69
N GLU A 28 2.87 -14.36 -3.96
CA GLU A 28 2.25 -13.89 -5.20
C GLU A 28 2.35 -12.35 -5.33
N ILE A 29 2.09 -11.63 -4.24
CA ILE A 29 2.21 -10.17 -4.20
C ILE A 29 3.67 -9.74 -4.43
N LEU A 30 4.64 -10.42 -3.82
CA LEU A 30 6.06 -10.13 -4.00
C LEU A 30 6.54 -10.38 -5.43
N LYS A 31 6.05 -11.44 -6.10
CA LYS A 31 6.34 -11.69 -7.52
C LYS A 31 5.78 -10.59 -8.42
N GLY A 32 4.55 -10.19 -8.19
CA GLY A 32 3.91 -9.06 -8.89
C GLY A 32 4.69 -7.76 -8.68
N ARG A 33 5.17 -7.52 -7.48
CA ARG A 33 6.02 -6.38 -7.15
C ARG A 33 7.35 -6.40 -7.90
N GLU A 34 8.04 -7.52 -7.95
CA GLU A 34 9.32 -7.63 -8.68
C GLU A 34 9.17 -7.34 -10.19
N ILE A 35 8.06 -7.78 -10.78
CA ILE A 35 7.75 -7.48 -12.19
C ILE A 35 7.52 -5.98 -12.39
N ALA A 36 6.73 -5.37 -11.52
CA ALA A 36 6.45 -3.93 -11.57
C ALA A 36 7.70 -3.08 -11.32
N GLU A 37 8.59 -3.50 -10.43
CA GLU A 37 9.86 -2.82 -10.14
C GLU A 37 10.78 -2.74 -11.34
N LYS A 38 10.75 -3.71 -12.23
CA LYS A 38 11.56 -3.72 -13.48
C LYS A 38 11.11 -2.68 -14.50
N GLU A 39 9.85 -2.28 -14.47
CA GLU A 39 9.26 -1.28 -15.35
C GLU A 39 9.46 0.16 -14.85
N ILE A 40 9.81 0.31 -13.58
CA ILE A 40 9.96 1.60 -12.92
C ILE A 40 11.42 2.08 -13.00
N GLU A 41 11.61 3.37 -13.28
CA GLU A 41 12.93 4.00 -13.25
C GLU A 41 13.60 3.85 -11.87
N GLU A 42 14.87 3.49 -11.84
CA GLU A 42 15.63 3.22 -10.60
C GLU A 42 15.60 4.38 -9.60
N ARG A 43 15.60 5.60 -10.10
CA ARG A 43 15.53 6.82 -9.28
C ARG A 43 14.21 6.90 -8.51
N LEU A 44 13.10 6.61 -9.18
CA LEU A 44 11.78 6.59 -8.58
C LEU A 44 11.63 5.44 -7.56
N LEU A 45 12.19 4.29 -7.88
CA LEU A 45 12.18 3.13 -7.00
C LEU A 45 12.95 3.40 -5.70
N LYS A 46 14.10 4.06 -5.76
CA LYS A 46 14.86 4.47 -4.58
C LYS A 46 14.08 5.46 -3.70
N ALA A 47 13.43 6.44 -4.30
CA ALA A 47 12.57 7.40 -3.59
C ALA A 47 11.39 6.70 -2.91
N TYR A 48 10.72 5.80 -3.61
CA TYR A 48 9.63 4.97 -3.08
C TYR A 48 10.08 4.13 -1.87
N SER A 49 11.19 3.42 -1.99
CA SER A 49 11.74 2.58 -0.93
C SER A 49 12.13 3.39 0.31
N LYS A 50 12.71 4.56 0.11
CA LYS A 50 13.07 5.48 1.19
C LYS A 50 11.83 5.95 1.96
N ILE A 51 10.78 6.36 1.27
CA ILE A 51 9.52 6.79 1.88
C ILE A 51 8.88 5.63 2.65
N ARG A 52 8.84 4.45 2.05
CA ARG A 52 8.29 3.25 2.65
C ARG A 52 8.96 2.87 3.97
N LEU A 53 10.27 2.98 4.05
CA LEU A 53 11.03 2.70 5.27
C LEU A 53 10.91 3.77 6.35
N THR A 54 10.63 5.01 5.95
CA THR A 54 10.50 6.14 6.89
C THR A 54 9.20 6.07 7.71
N TYR A 55 8.12 5.58 7.12
CA TYR A 55 6.82 5.53 7.79
C TYR A 55 6.49 4.14 8.31
N LYS A 56 5.98 4.07 9.55
CA LYS A 56 5.62 2.81 10.22
C LYS A 56 4.53 2.01 9.51
N ASN A 57 3.64 2.67 8.78
CA ASN A 57 2.57 2.02 8.01
C ASN A 57 3.00 1.56 6.61
N ASN A 58 4.26 1.77 6.23
CA ASN A 58 4.81 1.43 4.92
C ASN A 58 4.03 1.99 3.72
N LEU A 59 3.23 3.03 3.92
CA LEU A 59 2.47 3.70 2.87
C LEU A 59 3.34 4.78 2.20
N SER A 60 3.75 4.53 0.97
CA SER A 60 4.54 5.46 0.15
C SER A 60 3.70 6.21 -0.86
N VAL A 61 2.63 5.59 -1.33
CA VAL A 61 1.70 6.15 -2.31
C VAL A 61 0.34 6.28 -1.67
N VAL A 62 -0.25 7.46 -1.75
CA VAL A 62 -1.56 7.76 -1.16
C VAL A 62 -2.44 8.50 -2.15
N SER A 63 -3.73 8.26 -2.09
CA SER A 63 -4.71 9.01 -2.88
C SER A 63 -5.05 10.34 -2.22
N ILE A 64 -5.48 11.29 -3.04
CA ILE A 64 -6.05 12.54 -2.55
C ILE A 64 -7.52 12.31 -2.21
N GLU A 65 -7.89 12.55 -0.96
CA GLU A 65 -9.26 12.44 -0.48
C GLU A 65 -9.72 13.77 0.12
N ARG A 66 -10.88 14.25 -0.32
CA ARG A 66 -11.48 15.50 0.20
C ARG A 66 -10.50 16.68 0.25
N ASP A 67 -9.75 16.88 -0.84
CA ASP A 67 -8.75 17.93 -0.97
C ASP A 67 -7.57 17.83 0.02
N ALA A 68 -7.36 16.67 0.62
CA ALA A 68 -6.30 16.40 1.57
C ALA A 68 -5.46 15.17 1.16
N CYS A 69 -4.22 15.12 1.65
CA CYS A 69 -3.35 13.98 1.49
C CYS A 69 -3.89 12.78 2.30
N GLY A 70 -4.09 11.63 1.66
CA GLY A 70 -4.56 10.40 2.33
C GLY A 70 -3.59 9.83 3.39
N GLY A 71 -2.39 10.37 3.50
CA GLY A 71 -1.39 9.92 4.48
C GLY A 71 -1.22 10.82 5.70
N CYS A 72 -1.07 12.13 5.49
CA CYS A 72 -0.86 13.11 6.57
C CYS A 72 -2.06 14.03 6.82
N PHE A 73 -3.10 13.92 5.98
CA PHE A 73 -4.33 14.71 6.05
C PHE A 73 -4.15 16.23 5.91
N SER A 74 -2.98 16.66 5.43
CA SER A 74 -2.75 18.07 5.11
C SER A 74 -3.49 18.48 3.87
N GLN A 75 -4.07 19.68 3.89
CA GLN A 75 -4.77 20.24 2.73
C GLN A 75 -3.81 20.47 1.56
N ILE A 76 -4.25 20.07 0.37
CA ILE A 76 -3.48 20.19 -0.87
C ILE A 76 -4.06 21.33 -1.71
N PRO A 77 -3.22 22.27 -2.19
CA PRO A 77 -3.68 23.34 -3.04
C PRO A 77 -4.39 22.83 -4.31
N PRO A 78 -5.47 23.46 -4.78
CA PRO A 78 -6.24 23.01 -5.94
C PRO A 78 -5.40 22.84 -7.20
N GLN A 79 -4.38 23.66 -7.38
CA GLN A 79 -3.47 23.54 -8.52
C GLN A 79 -2.66 22.25 -8.51
N ARG A 80 -2.20 21.82 -7.33
CA ARG A 80 -1.51 20.54 -7.16
C ARG A 80 -2.43 19.34 -7.41
N GLN A 81 -3.67 19.44 -6.99
CA GLN A 81 -4.69 18.42 -7.26
C GLN A 81 -4.94 18.27 -8.75
N LEU A 82 -5.01 19.37 -9.48
CA LEU A 82 -5.16 19.37 -10.93
C LEU A 82 -3.95 18.71 -11.61
N ASP A 83 -2.74 19.05 -11.18
CA ASP A 83 -1.50 18.46 -11.69
C ASP A 83 -1.46 16.93 -11.48
N VAL A 84 -1.97 16.44 -10.35
CA VAL A 84 -2.08 15.00 -10.07
C VAL A 84 -3.10 14.33 -11.00
N ARG A 85 -4.25 14.96 -11.22
CA ARG A 85 -5.30 14.45 -12.13
C ARG A 85 -4.86 14.38 -13.59
N LEU A 86 -3.97 15.27 -14.00
CA LEU A 86 -3.44 15.27 -15.36
C LEU A 86 -2.43 14.16 -15.63
N HIS A 87 -1.95 13.47 -14.61
CA HIS A 87 -1.00 12.34 -14.67
C HIS A 87 0.28 12.62 -15.50
N LEU A 88 0.66 13.88 -15.66
CA LEU A 88 1.83 14.28 -16.46
C LEU A 88 3.16 14.06 -15.74
N LYS A 89 3.13 14.09 -14.43
CA LYS A 89 4.33 13.94 -13.58
C LYS A 89 3.96 13.35 -12.22
N ILE A 90 4.95 12.76 -11.59
CA ILE A 90 4.83 12.28 -10.22
C ILE A 90 4.94 13.45 -9.25
N ILE A 91 3.94 13.63 -8.40
CA ILE A 91 3.86 14.72 -7.43
C ILE A 91 3.89 14.12 -6.02
N ALA A 92 4.76 14.67 -5.19
CA ALA A 92 4.85 14.33 -3.78
C ALA A 92 4.14 15.36 -2.90
N CYS A 93 3.59 14.91 -1.79
CA CYS A 93 3.04 15.79 -0.77
C CYS A 93 4.15 16.66 -0.16
N GLU A 94 3.93 17.95 -0.06
CA GLU A 94 4.92 18.90 0.50
C GLU A 94 5.14 18.72 2.01
N ASN A 95 4.14 18.15 2.69
CA ASN A 95 4.20 17.97 4.14
C ASN A 95 4.83 16.61 4.54
N CYS A 96 4.41 15.51 3.95
CA CYS A 96 4.89 14.17 4.32
C CYS A 96 5.81 13.52 3.28
N GLY A 97 5.92 14.06 2.09
CA GLY A 97 6.77 13.52 1.01
C GLY A 97 6.25 12.26 0.33
N ARG A 98 5.08 11.76 0.70
CA ARG A 98 4.45 10.63 0.03
C ARG A 98 4.02 10.99 -1.38
N ILE A 99 4.05 10.01 -2.27
CA ILE A 99 3.62 10.16 -3.66
C ILE A 99 2.08 10.27 -3.69
N LEU A 100 1.59 11.29 -4.35
CA LEU A 100 0.16 11.54 -4.52
C LEU A 100 -0.35 10.94 -5.83
N VAL A 101 -1.48 10.26 -5.76
CA VAL A 101 -2.22 9.76 -6.91
C VAL A 101 -3.67 10.25 -6.85
N ASP A 102 -4.32 10.27 -8.00
CA ASP A 102 -5.73 10.61 -8.07
C ASP A 102 -6.59 9.53 -7.41
N HIS A 103 -7.73 9.94 -6.87
CA HIS A 103 -8.66 9.04 -6.20
C HIS A 103 -9.17 7.94 -7.13
N GLU A 104 -9.55 8.29 -8.36
CA GLU A 104 -10.04 7.33 -9.36
C GLU A 104 -9.00 6.27 -9.71
N LEU A 105 -7.75 6.68 -9.91
CA LEU A 105 -6.64 5.76 -10.14
C LEU A 105 -6.37 4.87 -8.92
N GLY A 106 -6.45 5.44 -7.73
CA GLY A 106 -6.28 4.71 -6.48
C GLY A 106 -7.34 3.64 -6.26
N GLU A 107 -8.60 3.93 -6.57
CA GLU A 107 -9.70 2.97 -6.50
C GLU A 107 -9.56 1.86 -7.55
N HIS A 108 -9.27 2.21 -8.79
CA HIS A 108 -9.07 1.24 -9.87
C HIS A 108 -7.98 0.22 -9.56
N ILE A 109 -6.86 0.68 -9.01
CA ILE A 109 -5.76 -0.22 -8.60
C ILE A 109 -6.20 -1.12 -7.43
N ARG A 110 -6.96 -0.61 -6.47
CA ARG A 110 -7.48 -1.41 -5.36
C ARG A 110 -8.41 -2.51 -5.82
N GLU A 111 -9.28 -2.21 -6.77
CA GLU A 111 -10.19 -3.20 -7.36
C GLU A 111 -9.44 -4.28 -8.14
N GLU A 112 -8.46 -3.87 -8.94
CA GLU A 112 -7.66 -4.80 -9.77
C GLU A 112 -6.81 -5.74 -8.92
N PHE A 113 -6.19 -5.24 -7.85
CA PHE A 113 -5.31 -6.03 -6.98
C PHE A 113 -5.97 -6.55 -5.70
N GLY A 114 -7.26 -6.31 -5.50
CA GLY A 114 -8.02 -6.83 -4.37
C GLY A 114 -7.55 -6.34 -2.99
N VAL A 115 -6.90 -5.17 -2.93
CA VAL A 115 -6.39 -4.60 -1.67
C VAL A 115 -7.55 -4.07 -0.83
N LYS A 116 -7.91 -4.81 0.20
CA LYS A 116 -8.89 -4.34 1.20
C LYS A 116 -8.22 -3.33 2.14
N GLN A 117 -8.93 -2.25 2.41
CA GLN A 117 -8.57 -1.39 3.55
C GLN A 117 -9.05 -2.06 4.83
N ASP A 118 -8.14 -2.33 5.72
CA ASP A 118 -8.47 -2.55 7.12
C ASP A 118 -8.56 -1.22 7.87
#